data_bef773163e8727dfbedc85c3fc089628
#
_entry.id   bef773163e8727dfbedc85c3fc089628
#
_cell.length_a   1.000
_cell.length_b   1.000
_cell.length_c   1.000
_cell.angle_alpha   90.00
_cell.angle_beta   90.00
_cell.angle_gamma   90.00
#
_symmetry.space_group_name_H-M   'P 1'
#
loop_
_entity.id
_entity.type
_entity.pdbx_description
1 polymer ?
#
loop_
_entity_poly.entity_id
_entity_poly.type
_entity_poly.pdbx_seq_one_letter_code
_entity_poly.pdbx_strand_id
1 'polypeptide(L)'
;MNLTSRLKSRINAFLSNPQLSQGMSKWSSKVLIVSVGLTITISGVRQIGLLQSWELHAFDWLVSLRLPEKQDHRLLVVGFTDDDINNKIPYPLSDEKLAEVITILQDNNARVIGLDIFRDIKIGKGRPELNKAFENGNVIVGCGMSDAKKDQGIAPPSSIDPAQVGFLNVRPDHDDIIRRALLISSPPISYPQKHLCNDPQQKLQSVPFLVAQYYLPENINITVPTNNTPLKIGKAEFKRLKSNAGGYRNLDTNDYQILINYRSNPEPIEIVSFSQLLNHQVDAKIKDRAVFIGYTGTSFKDTFPTPYTKNAITPGVLIHAQVASQIISAVENGRSSQILYWDEWQDCLWILGWALVGGLLTWRRSPTWLVITSVVITMGGLFAVCWVGLNSFAYWLPMLPSFFVLVGTSVIVLWSERIRIAPEIDWDSVREEESKKKEQSERIARSEFFQQLQEKANQLQQQLIYEKHDLTQDSYYHKNYELSTFDNWLEELAPKAKQMRQDWENMLTQSLAQKKESIRALAKRSQYLLNRYEDPNK
;
A
#
# COMPACT_ATOMS: atom_id res chain seq x y z
N MET A 1 -50.64 -12.65 -31.28
CA MET A 1 -50.35 -11.31 -30.71
C MET A 1 -49.25 -11.47 -29.67
N ASN A 2 -48.02 -11.07 -30.05
CA ASN A 2 -46.77 -11.46 -29.39
C ASN A 2 -46.63 -10.86 -27.96
N LEU A 3 -46.10 -11.69 -27.04
CA LEU A 3 -45.79 -11.32 -25.63
C LEU A 3 -44.97 -9.99 -25.57
N THR A 4 -44.08 -9.76 -26.55
CA THR A 4 -43.26 -8.56 -26.69
C THR A 4 -44.04 -7.28 -26.97
N SER A 5 -45.17 -7.35 -27.70
CA SER A 5 -46.02 -6.19 -27.96
C SER A 5 -46.85 -5.80 -26.75
N ARG A 6 -47.31 -6.74 -25.96
CA ARG A 6 -48.01 -6.50 -24.69
C ARG A 6 -47.07 -5.93 -23.62
N LEU A 7 -45.81 -6.38 -23.58
CA LEU A 7 -44.83 -5.85 -22.67
C LEU A 7 -44.44 -4.40 -23.03
N LYS A 8 -44.21 -4.12 -24.33
CA LYS A 8 -43.95 -2.76 -24.83
C LYS A 8 -45.10 -1.81 -24.56
N SER A 9 -46.35 -2.21 -24.79
CA SER A 9 -47.52 -1.35 -24.53
C SER A 9 -47.71 -1.06 -23.03
N ARG A 10 -47.45 -2.03 -22.15
CA ARG A 10 -47.49 -1.83 -20.70
C ARG A 10 -46.34 -0.91 -20.20
N ILE A 11 -45.16 -1.05 -20.76
CA ILE A 11 -44.01 -0.16 -20.46
C ILE A 11 -44.30 1.26 -20.94
N ASN A 12 -44.82 1.44 -22.15
CA ASN A 12 -45.17 2.76 -22.67
C ASN A 12 -46.30 3.42 -21.88
N ALA A 13 -47.37 2.65 -21.50
CA ALA A 13 -48.43 3.18 -20.65
C ALA A 13 -47.97 3.52 -19.22
N PHE A 14 -46.97 2.80 -18.72
CA PHE A 14 -46.35 3.10 -17.42
C PHE A 14 -45.48 4.36 -17.49
N LEU A 15 -44.73 4.56 -18.57
CA LEU A 15 -43.86 5.73 -18.77
C LEU A 15 -44.63 7.01 -19.15
N SER A 16 -45.83 6.87 -19.70
CA SER A 16 -46.68 8.03 -20.09
C SER A 16 -47.56 8.61 -18.95
N ASN A 17 -47.50 8.01 -17.74
CA ASN A 17 -48.21 8.58 -16.59
C ASN A 17 -47.48 9.79 -16.00
N PRO A 18 -48.05 11.02 -16.08
CA PRO A 18 -47.34 12.27 -15.69
C PRO A 18 -46.95 12.28 -14.21
N GLN A 19 -47.73 11.69 -13.32
CA GLN A 19 -47.42 11.66 -11.89
C GLN A 19 -46.29 10.65 -11.57
N LEU A 20 -46.22 9.53 -12.34
CA LEU A 20 -45.13 8.58 -12.22
C LEU A 20 -43.84 9.15 -12.80
N SER A 21 -43.90 9.86 -13.95
CA SER A 21 -42.73 10.45 -14.58
C SER A 21 -42.12 11.57 -13.73
N GLN A 22 -42.93 12.42 -13.10
CA GLN A 22 -42.44 13.45 -12.17
C GLN A 22 -41.86 12.81 -10.89
N GLY A 23 -42.51 11.78 -10.34
CA GLY A 23 -42.01 11.06 -9.19
C GLY A 23 -40.68 10.34 -9.47
N MET A 24 -40.53 9.75 -10.67
CA MET A 24 -39.29 9.12 -11.13
C MET A 24 -38.18 10.17 -11.33
N SER A 25 -38.49 11.30 -11.93
CA SER A 25 -37.53 12.39 -12.12
C SER A 25 -36.99 12.94 -10.80
N LYS A 26 -37.85 13.20 -9.82
CA LYS A 26 -37.43 13.64 -8.48
C LYS A 26 -36.60 12.61 -7.72
N TRP A 27 -36.96 11.32 -7.79
CA TRP A 27 -36.22 10.23 -7.16
C TRP A 27 -34.85 10.03 -7.82
N SER A 28 -34.78 9.97 -9.17
CA SER A 28 -33.53 9.80 -9.91
C SER A 28 -32.56 10.96 -9.67
N SER A 29 -33.07 12.19 -9.59
CA SER A 29 -32.26 13.37 -9.25
C SER A 29 -31.68 13.27 -7.84
N LYS A 30 -32.44 12.81 -6.85
CA LYS A 30 -31.93 12.58 -5.50
C LYS A 30 -30.85 11.51 -5.47
N VAL A 31 -31.08 10.36 -6.13
CA VAL A 31 -30.08 9.29 -6.24
C VAL A 31 -28.79 9.84 -6.83
N LEU A 32 -28.88 10.60 -7.92
CA LEU A 32 -27.70 11.18 -8.58
C LEU A 32 -26.95 12.14 -7.64
N ILE A 33 -27.67 13.08 -7.01
CA ILE A 33 -27.05 14.08 -6.12
C ILE A 33 -26.38 13.41 -4.93
N VAL A 34 -27.06 12.46 -4.28
CA VAL A 34 -26.49 11.74 -3.12
C VAL A 34 -25.31 10.88 -3.54
N SER A 35 -25.41 10.19 -4.68
CA SER A 35 -24.32 9.35 -5.20
C SER A 35 -23.08 10.17 -5.53
N VAL A 36 -23.24 11.29 -6.24
CA VAL A 36 -22.12 12.20 -6.56
C VAL A 36 -21.54 12.82 -5.30
N GLY A 37 -22.40 13.36 -4.42
CA GLY A 37 -21.95 14.00 -3.18
C GLY A 37 -21.18 13.02 -2.27
N LEU A 38 -21.70 11.81 -2.10
CA LEU A 38 -21.04 10.81 -1.28
C LEU A 38 -19.74 10.29 -1.93
N THR A 39 -19.74 10.13 -3.27
CA THR A 39 -18.52 9.77 -4.00
C THR A 39 -17.43 10.81 -3.81
N ILE A 40 -17.75 12.10 -3.95
CA ILE A 40 -16.79 13.20 -3.73
C ILE A 40 -16.29 13.17 -2.28
N THR A 41 -17.18 12.99 -1.31
CA THR A 41 -16.81 12.94 0.12
C THR A 41 -15.88 11.78 0.41
N ILE A 42 -16.25 10.57 0.01
CA ILE A 42 -15.43 9.35 0.27
C ILE A 42 -14.10 9.41 -0.50
N SER A 43 -14.11 9.89 -1.75
CA SER A 43 -12.87 10.11 -2.51
C SER A 43 -11.98 11.16 -1.85
N GLY A 44 -12.54 12.24 -1.31
CA GLY A 44 -11.79 13.23 -0.54
C GLY A 44 -11.17 12.65 0.74
N VAL A 45 -11.94 11.89 1.52
CA VAL A 45 -11.46 11.18 2.71
C VAL A 45 -10.34 10.19 2.35
N ARG A 46 -10.47 9.52 1.22
CA ARG A 46 -9.47 8.61 0.67
C ARG A 46 -8.19 9.35 0.28
N GLN A 47 -8.29 10.52 -0.37
CA GLN A 47 -7.13 11.32 -0.81
C GLN A 47 -6.27 11.84 0.36
N ILE A 48 -6.88 12.18 1.48
CA ILE A 48 -6.14 12.58 2.68
C ILE A 48 -5.61 11.38 3.49
N GLY A 49 -5.77 10.15 2.98
CA GLY A 49 -5.17 8.93 3.54
C GLY A 49 -5.91 8.30 4.73
N LEU A 50 -7.07 8.82 5.13
CA LEU A 50 -7.81 8.29 6.29
C LEU A 50 -8.31 6.85 6.08
N LEU A 51 -8.50 6.43 4.84
CA LEU A 51 -8.94 5.06 4.51
C LEU A 51 -7.76 4.12 4.23
N GLN A 52 -6.52 4.60 4.15
CA GLN A 52 -5.37 3.81 3.71
C GLN A 52 -5.20 2.53 4.52
N SER A 53 -5.13 2.60 5.85
CA SER A 53 -4.94 1.41 6.69
C SER A 53 -6.06 0.39 6.48
N TRP A 54 -7.29 0.84 6.33
CA TRP A 54 -8.45 -0.04 6.11
C TRP A 54 -8.45 -0.66 4.71
N GLU A 55 -8.06 0.10 3.68
CA GLU A 55 -7.91 -0.42 2.32
C GLU A 55 -6.78 -1.45 2.24
N LEU A 56 -5.66 -1.23 2.93
CA LEU A 56 -4.55 -2.19 3.02
C LEU A 56 -4.97 -3.47 3.76
N HIS A 57 -5.69 -3.36 4.87
CA HIS A 57 -6.23 -4.53 5.57
C HIS A 57 -7.24 -5.31 4.72
N ALA A 58 -8.11 -4.60 3.98
CA ALA A 58 -9.06 -5.23 3.05
C ALA A 58 -8.32 -5.94 1.90
N PHE A 59 -7.25 -5.34 1.39
CA PHE A 59 -6.38 -5.96 0.40
C PHE A 59 -5.75 -7.26 0.94
N ASP A 60 -5.14 -7.23 2.13
CA ASP A 60 -4.54 -8.41 2.74
C ASP A 60 -5.55 -9.53 2.93
N TRP A 61 -6.77 -9.16 3.38
CA TRP A 61 -7.84 -10.13 3.54
C TRP A 61 -8.22 -10.79 2.20
N LEU A 62 -8.36 -10.01 1.12
CA LEU A 62 -8.61 -10.54 -0.22
C LEU A 62 -7.45 -11.43 -0.70
N VAL A 63 -6.20 -11.02 -0.44
CA VAL A 63 -5.01 -11.81 -0.79
C VAL A 63 -5.01 -13.15 -0.04
N SER A 64 -5.32 -13.15 1.26
CA SER A 64 -5.35 -14.37 2.06
C SER A 64 -6.44 -15.38 1.64
N LEU A 65 -7.46 -14.91 0.94
CA LEU A 65 -8.55 -15.72 0.39
C LEU A 65 -8.31 -16.21 -1.05
N ARG A 66 -7.13 -15.94 -1.63
CA ARG A 66 -6.82 -16.41 -2.98
C ARG A 66 -6.78 -17.94 -3.04
N LEU A 67 -7.17 -18.45 -4.21
CA LEU A 67 -7.11 -19.89 -4.47
C LEU A 67 -5.66 -20.38 -4.43
N PRO A 68 -5.41 -21.60 -3.92
CA PRO A 68 -4.07 -22.16 -3.83
C PRO A 68 -3.41 -22.28 -5.20
N GLU A 69 -2.17 -21.82 -5.30
CA GLU A 69 -1.30 -21.99 -6.45
C GLU A 69 -0.33 -23.16 -6.20
N LYS A 70 0.20 -23.76 -7.27
CA LYS A 70 1.23 -24.81 -7.17
C LYS A 70 2.53 -24.22 -6.63
N GLN A 71 3.29 -25.01 -5.87
CA GLN A 71 4.64 -24.71 -5.45
C GLN A 71 5.53 -24.41 -6.68
N ASP A 72 6.46 -23.47 -6.57
CA ASP A 72 7.40 -23.18 -7.64
C ASP A 72 8.67 -24.02 -7.53
N HIS A 73 8.71 -25.11 -8.30
CA HIS A 73 9.83 -26.06 -8.27
C HIS A 73 11.11 -25.55 -8.98
N ARG A 74 11.09 -24.38 -9.61
CA ARG A 74 12.28 -23.76 -10.21
C ARG A 74 13.19 -23.11 -9.17
N LEU A 75 12.66 -22.88 -7.97
CA LEU A 75 13.38 -22.30 -6.86
C LEU A 75 13.54 -23.32 -5.73
N LEU A 76 14.57 -23.09 -4.93
CA LEU A 76 14.86 -23.83 -3.70
C LEU A 76 15.36 -22.81 -2.67
N VAL A 77 14.98 -22.96 -1.41
CA VAL A 77 15.55 -22.21 -0.30
C VAL A 77 16.36 -23.16 0.56
N VAL A 78 17.63 -22.85 0.75
CA VAL A 78 18.51 -23.51 1.72
C VAL A 78 18.51 -22.64 2.97
N GLY A 79 17.73 -23.06 3.95
CA GLY A 79 17.49 -22.32 5.18
C GLY A 79 18.42 -22.75 6.31
N PHE A 80 19.07 -21.81 6.97
CA PHE A 80 19.75 -22.04 8.22
C PHE A 80 18.72 -21.97 9.35
N THR A 81 18.47 -23.11 9.98
CA THR A 81 17.41 -23.31 10.96
C THR A 81 17.93 -23.31 12.39
N ASP A 82 17.03 -23.22 13.38
CA ASP A 82 17.38 -23.40 14.79
C ASP A 82 17.89 -24.83 15.05
N ASP A 83 17.39 -25.83 14.32
CA ASP A 83 17.85 -27.22 14.41
C ASP A 83 19.27 -27.40 13.86
N ASP A 84 19.72 -26.60 12.90
CA ASP A 84 21.08 -26.63 12.40
C ASP A 84 22.08 -26.23 13.48
N ILE A 85 21.72 -25.28 14.38
CA ILE A 85 22.52 -24.94 15.55
C ILE A 85 22.59 -26.15 16.52
N ASN A 86 21.46 -26.79 16.77
CA ASN A 86 21.40 -28.00 17.62
C ASN A 86 22.24 -29.14 17.03
N ASN A 87 22.32 -29.23 15.71
CA ASN A 87 23.18 -30.18 14.97
C ASN A 87 24.66 -29.74 14.90
N LYS A 88 25.08 -28.77 15.74
CA LYS A 88 26.45 -28.28 15.90
C LYS A 88 27.00 -27.52 14.70
N ILE A 89 26.18 -26.99 13.79
CA ILE A 89 26.63 -26.02 12.81
C ILE A 89 26.83 -24.69 13.55
N PRO A 90 28.01 -24.09 13.49
CA PRO A 90 28.32 -22.92 14.32
C PRO A 90 27.50 -21.68 13.91
N TYR A 91 27.06 -20.91 14.91
CA TYR A 91 26.50 -19.58 14.70
C TYR A 91 27.39 -18.52 15.40
N PRO A 92 27.74 -17.41 14.75
CA PRO A 92 27.43 -17.09 13.34
C PRO A 92 28.11 -18.07 12.37
N LEU A 93 27.41 -18.32 11.23
CA LEU A 93 27.84 -19.26 10.21
C LEU A 93 29.23 -18.87 9.67
N SER A 94 30.21 -19.76 9.77
CA SER A 94 31.58 -19.50 9.31
C SER A 94 31.67 -19.43 7.78
N ASP A 95 32.70 -18.71 7.29
CA ASP A 95 32.97 -18.64 5.85
C ASP A 95 33.27 -20.01 5.24
N GLU A 96 33.92 -20.93 6.01
CA GLU A 96 34.19 -22.30 5.62
C GLU A 96 32.90 -23.09 5.35
N LYS A 97 31.94 -23.01 6.28
CA LYS A 97 30.65 -23.70 6.12
C LYS A 97 29.80 -23.12 5.00
N LEU A 98 29.84 -21.81 4.84
CA LEU A 98 29.15 -21.16 3.73
C LEU A 98 29.78 -21.52 2.37
N ALA A 99 31.12 -21.60 2.30
CA ALA A 99 31.81 -22.04 1.10
C ALA A 99 31.47 -23.50 0.74
N GLU A 100 31.44 -24.40 1.74
CA GLU A 100 31.03 -25.80 1.57
C GLU A 100 29.60 -25.89 0.99
N VAL A 101 28.63 -25.18 1.56
CA VAL A 101 27.23 -25.11 1.06
C VAL A 101 27.19 -24.63 -0.38
N ILE A 102 27.87 -23.53 -0.70
CA ILE A 102 27.88 -22.99 -2.06
C ILE A 102 28.52 -23.98 -3.04
N THR A 103 29.62 -24.62 -2.65
CA THR A 103 30.30 -25.62 -3.49
C THR A 103 29.40 -26.81 -3.79
N ILE A 104 28.71 -27.36 -2.77
CA ILE A 104 27.75 -28.46 -2.98
C ILE A 104 26.66 -28.06 -3.98
N LEU A 105 26.14 -26.81 -3.88
CA LEU A 105 25.13 -26.32 -4.81
C LEU A 105 25.68 -26.19 -6.24
N GLN A 106 26.92 -25.71 -6.39
CA GLN A 106 27.58 -25.57 -7.68
C GLN A 106 27.90 -26.95 -8.31
N ASP A 107 28.42 -27.90 -7.53
CA ASP A 107 28.70 -29.28 -7.97
C ASP A 107 27.44 -30.02 -8.43
N ASN A 108 26.29 -29.70 -7.82
CA ASN A 108 24.97 -30.20 -8.22
C ASN A 108 24.25 -29.34 -9.27
N ASN A 109 24.99 -28.45 -9.95
CA ASN A 109 24.50 -27.65 -11.07
C ASN A 109 23.33 -26.70 -10.69
N ALA A 110 23.39 -26.04 -9.54
CA ALA A 110 22.51 -24.93 -9.27
C ALA A 110 22.70 -23.86 -10.36
N ARG A 111 21.62 -23.41 -10.96
CA ARG A 111 21.68 -22.45 -12.08
C ARG A 111 22.17 -21.08 -11.63
N VAL A 112 21.66 -20.61 -10.50
CA VAL A 112 22.08 -19.38 -9.83
C VAL A 112 21.85 -19.51 -8.33
N ILE A 113 22.71 -18.90 -7.53
CA ILE A 113 22.66 -18.92 -6.06
C ILE A 113 22.52 -17.47 -5.58
N GLY A 114 21.45 -17.16 -4.86
CA GLY A 114 21.24 -15.86 -4.19
C GLY A 114 21.60 -15.99 -2.71
N LEU A 115 22.55 -15.22 -2.25
CA LEU A 115 22.99 -15.21 -0.86
C LEU A 115 22.30 -14.10 -0.06
N ASP A 116 21.39 -14.47 0.80
CA ASP A 116 20.70 -13.59 1.76
C ASP A 116 21.38 -13.63 3.14
N ILE A 117 22.71 -13.52 3.12
CA ILE A 117 23.56 -13.46 4.32
C ILE A 117 24.70 -12.48 4.03
N PHE A 118 24.81 -11.45 4.83
CA PHE A 118 25.89 -10.46 4.69
C PHE A 118 27.27 -11.06 4.98
N ARG A 119 28.28 -10.74 4.17
CA ARG A 119 29.65 -11.24 4.26
C ARG A 119 30.70 -10.17 3.97
N ASP A 120 30.47 -8.96 4.46
CA ASP A 120 31.40 -7.85 4.40
C ASP A 120 32.72 -8.15 5.16
N ILE A 121 32.62 -8.80 6.31
CA ILE A 121 33.74 -9.21 7.16
C ILE A 121 33.95 -10.71 7.15
N LYS A 122 35.19 -11.13 7.47
CA LYS A 122 35.53 -12.54 7.66
C LYS A 122 34.89 -13.09 8.93
N ILE A 123 34.23 -14.23 8.82
CA ILE A 123 33.65 -14.95 9.96
C ILE A 123 34.30 -16.34 10.08
N GLY A 124 35.08 -16.52 11.11
CA GLY A 124 35.80 -17.80 11.35
C GLY A 124 36.90 -18.05 10.32
N LYS A 125 37.01 -19.30 9.89
CA LYS A 125 37.95 -19.78 8.85
C LYS A 125 37.23 -19.85 7.50
N GLY A 126 37.98 -20.05 6.41
CA GLY A 126 37.43 -20.39 5.10
C GLY A 126 37.19 -19.20 4.17
N ARG A 127 37.69 -17.98 4.45
CA ARG A 127 37.53 -16.85 3.54
C ARG A 127 38.11 -17.09 2.14
N PRO A 128 39.31 -17.71 1.97
CA PRO A 128 39.82 -18.03 0.63
C PRO A 128 38.94 -18.97 -0.15
N GLU A 129 38.40 -20.00 0.51
CA GLU A 129 37.50 -20.98 -0.08
C GLU A 129 36.17 -20.33 -0.49
N LEU A 130 35.63 -19.42 0.35
CA LEU A 130 34.42 -18.65 0.05
C LEU A 130 34.62 -17.71 -1.14
N ASN A 131 35.76 -17.02 -1.18
CA ASN A 131 36.10 -16.17 -2.32
C ASN A 131 36.20 -16.98 -3.61
N LYS A 132 36.82 -18.17 -3.58
CA LYS A 132 36.88 -19.06 -4.72
C LYS A 132 35.49 -19.55 -5.17
N ALA A 133 34.58 -19.82 -4.23
CA ALA A 133 33.21 -20.18 -4.56
C ALA A 133 32.45 -19.05 -5.28
N PHE A 134 32.79 -17.79 -4.99
CA PHE A 134 32.21 -16.64 -5.68
C PHE A 134 32.73 -16.45 -7.11
N GLU A 135 33.93 -16.90 -7.43
CA GLU A 135 34.56 -16.74 -8.76
C GLU A 135 33.82 -17.50 -9.88
N ASN A 136 33.00 -18.52 -9.55
CA ASN A 136 32.23 -19.26 -10.53
C ASN A 136 31.13 -18.45 -11.25
N GLY A 137 30.90 -17.21 -10.87
CA GLY A 137 30.02 -16.26 -11.57
C GLY A 137 28.51 -16.48 -11.42
N ASN A 138 28.08 -17.61 -10.80
CA ASN A 138 26.65 -17.90 -10.60
C ASN A 138 26.14 -17.57 -9.19
N VAL A 139 26.93 -16.89 -8.35
CA VAL A 139 26.56 -16.48 -7.00
C VAL A 139 26.26 -14.98 -6.97
N ILE A 140 25.05 -14.63 -6.58
CA ILE A 140 24.63 -13.26 -6.35
C ILE A 140 24.71 -12.98 -4.85
N VAL A 141 25.49 -11.98 -4.47
CA VAL A 141 25.76 -11.67 -3.06
C VAL A 141 24.98 -10.43 -2.63
N GLY A 142 24.42 -10.50 -1.43
CA GLY A 142 23.67 -9.43 -0.83
C GLY A 142 24.54 -8.35 -0.16
N CYS A 143 24.15 -7.09 -0.32
CA CYS A 143 24.63 -5.96 0.46
C CYS A 143 23.47 -5.21 1.13
N GLY A 144 23.75 -4.45 2.18
CA GLY A 144 22.80 -3.54 2.80
C GLY A 144 22.97 -2.13 2.27
N MET A 145 21.93 -1.54 1.67
CA MET A 145 21.98 -0.13 1.31
C MET A 145 21.97 0.75 2.57
N SER A 146 22.73 1.83 2.54
CA SER A 146 22.66 2.86 3.57
C SER A 146 21.26 3.50 3.61
N ASP A 147 20.88 4.03 4.77
CA ASP A 147 19.67 4.82 4.93
C ASP A 147 19.96 6.24 5.43
N ALA A 148 18.96 7.13 5.36
CA ALA A 148 19.07 8.51 5.82
C ALA A 148 19.12 8.65 7.36
N LYS A 149 18.93 7.55 8.12
CA LYS A 149 18.77 7.56 9.58
C LYS A 149 19.98 7.08 10.36
N LYS A 150 21.20 7.13 9.79
CA LYS A 150 22.49 6.73 10.41
C LYS A 150 22.94 5.30 10.13
N ASP A 151 22.29 4.54 9.29
CA ASP A 151 22.79 3.25 8.84
C ASP A 151 23.73 3.46 7.63
N GLN A 152 25.02 3.15 7.82
CA GLN A 152 26.03 3.26 6.76
C GLN A 152 25.88 2.21 5.67
N GLY A 153 24.95 1.26 5.85
CA GLY A 153 24.82 0.10 5.00
C GLY A 153 25.88 -0.96 5.30
N ILE A 154 25.79 -2.08 4.60
CA ILE A 154 26.70 -3.21 4.72
C ILE A 154 27.36 -3.44 3.36
N ALA A 155 28.69 -3.37 3.32
CA ALA A 155 29.46 -3.56 2.11
C ALA A 155 29.34 -5.00 1.57
N PRO A 156 29.42 -5.21 0.25
CA PRO A 156 29.63 -6.56 -0.29
C PRO A 156 31.07 -7.03 -0.01
N PRO A 157 31.36 -8.34 -0.12
CA PRO A 157 32.73 -8.85 -0.10
C PRO A 157 33.58 -8.14 -1.17
N SER A 158 34.83 -7.80 -0.82
CA SER A 158 35.74 -7.08 -1.71
C SER A 158 36.18 -7.86 -2.95
N SER A 159 36.04 -9.20 -2.92
CA SER A 159 36.47 -10.11 -4.00
C SER A 159 35.37 -10.39 -5.04
N ILE A 160 34.15 -9.86 -4.88
CA ILE A 160 33.01 -10.15 -5.77
C ILE A 160 32.94 -9.14 -6.92
N ASP A 161 32.54 -9.61 -8.10
CA ASP A 161 32.24 -8.72 -9.22
C ASP A 161 31.03 -7.82 -8.86
N PRO A 162 31.10 -6.49 -9.05
CA PRO A 162 29.96 -5.59 -8.84
C PRO A 162 28.67 -6.01 -9.57
N ALA A 163 28.77 -6.70 -10.70
CA ALA A 163 27.62 -7.24 -11.43
C ALA A 163 26.88 -8.36 -10.66
N GLN A 164 27.54 -9.03 -9.73
CA GLN A 164 26.98 -10.07 -8.89
C GLN A 164 26.50 -9.54 -7.52
N VAL A 165 26.51 -8.24 -7.31
CA VAL A 165 26.11 -7.61 -6.06
C VAL A 165 24.70 -7.03 -6.20
N GLY A 166 23.80 -7.43 -5.32
CA GLY A 166 22.47 -6.87 -5.18
C GLY A 166 22.17 -6.42 -3.75
N PHE A 167 21.19 -5.55 -3.58
CA PHE A 167 20.75 -5.18 -2.24
C PHE A 167 19.69 -6.14 -1.69
N LEU A 168 19.67 -6.28 -0.35
CA LEU A 168 18.72 -7.12 0.39
C LEU A 168 17.66 -6.32 1.16
N ASN A 169 17.69 -5.00 1.04
CA ASN A 169 16.75 -4.16 1.78
C ASN A 169 15.30 -4.46 1.39
N VAL A 170 14.47 -4.76 2.37
CA VAL A 170 13.02 -4.81 2.26
C VAL A 170 12.41 -3.52 2.77
N ARG A 171 11.22 -3.18 2.29
CA ARG A 171 10.52 -1.95 2.73
C ARG A 171 9.15 -2.32 3.27
N PRO A 172 9.02 -2.53 4.59
CA PRO A 172 7.72 -2.74 5.23
C PRO A 172 6.84 -1.50 5.09
N ASP A 173 5.54 -1.71 5.14
CA ASP A 173 4.57 -0.63 5.29
C ASP A 173 4.52 -0.16 6.76
N HIS A 174 3.68 0.82 7.09
CA HIS A 174 3.57 1.35 8.46
C HIS A 174 3.06 0.34 9.48
N ASP A 175 2.47 -0.75 9.04
CA ASP A 175 1.99 -1.88 9.84
C ASP A 175 2.94 -3.07 9.80
N ASP A 176 4.20 -2.85 9.43
CA ASP A 176 5.29 -3.81 9.30
C ASP A 176 5.07 -4.91 8.23
N ILE A 177 3.94 -4.90 7.52
CA ILE A 177 3.63 -5.92 6.50
C ILE A 177 4.40 -5.61 5.21
N ILE A 178 5.05 -6.64 4.65
CA ILE A 178 5.74 -6.55 3.36
C ILE A 178 4.74 -6.80 2.23
N ARG A 179 4.32 -5.74 1.53
CA ARG A 179 3.44 -5.80 0.35
C ARG A 179 4.14 -5.40 -0.94
N ARG A 180 5.31 -4.78 -0.82
CA ARG A 180 6.06 -4.17 -1.94
C ARG A 180 7.46 -4.74 -2.03
N ALA A 181 7.93 -4.94 -3.25
CA ALA A 181 9.32 -5.28 -3.53
C ALA A 181 10.04 -4.08 -4.17
N LEU A 182 11.27 -3.84 -3.73
CA LEU A 182 12.21 -2.98 -4.40
C LEU A 182 12.94 -3.79 -5.46
N LEU A 183 12.92 -3.33 -6.72
CA LEU A 183 13.67 -3.98 -7.80
C LEU A 183 14.96 -3.24 -8.11
N ILE A 184 14.88 -1.90 -8.19
CA ILE A 184 16.03 -1.03 -8.46
C ILE A 184 15.94 0.17 -7.51
N SER A 185 17.06 0.49 -6.87
CA SER A 185 17.16 1.61 -5.94
C SER A 185 18.56 2.23 -5.96
N SER A 186 18.70 3.41 -5.37
CA SER A 186 19.99 4.03 -5.10
C SER A 186 20.06 4.38 -3.62
N PRO A 187 21.23 4.23 -2.99
CA PRO A 187 21.42 4.69 -1.62
C PRO A 187 21.09 6.18 -1.48
N PRO A 188 20.34 6.60 -0.43
CA PRO A 188 19.86 7.99 -0.34
C PRO A 188 20.94 9.00 -0.01
N ILE A 189 22.01 8.60 0.70
CA ILE A 189 23.10 9.47 1.13
C ILE A 189 24.45 8.76 1.03
N SER A 190 25.51 9.55 0.90
CA SER A 190 26.90 9.07 0.89
C SER A 190 27.50 9.15 2.30
N TYR A 191 28.26 8.13 2.67
CA TYR A 191 29.01 8.07 3.91
C TYR A 191 30.52 8.21 3.66
N PRO A 192 31.34 8.61 4.68
CA PRO A 192 32.79 8.77 4.51
C PRO A 192 33.48 7.47 4.04
N GLN A 193 33.10 6.32 4.58
CA GLN A 193 33.59 5.02 4.14
C GLN A 193 32.72 4.53 2.98
N LYS A 194 33.20 4.80 1.77
CA LYS A 194 32.45 4.50 0.54
C LYS A 194 32.54 3.02 0.15
N HIS A 195 31.40 2.46 -0.20
CA HIS A 195 31.26 1.17 -0.86
C HIS A 195 30.09 1.20 -1.83
N LEU A 196 29.94 0.17 -2.66
CA LEU A 196 28.93 0.10 -3.71
C LEU A 196 27.50 0.42 -3.20
N CYS A 197 27.14 -0.03 -1.99
CA CYS A 197 25.79 0.04 -1.45
C CYS A 197 25.55 1.27 -0.55
N ASN A 198 26.46 2.23 -0.51
CA ASN A 198 26.28 3.54 0.11
C ASN A 198 26.69 4.73 -0.79
N ASP A 199 26.84 4.48 -2.09
CA ASP A 199 27.11 5.53 -3.07
C ASP A 199 25.80 5.92 -3.80
N PRO A 200 25.27 7.15 -3.60
CA PRO A 200 24.03 7.60 -4.24
C PRO A 200 24.09 7.65 -5.77
N GLN A 201 25.27 7.62 -6.37
CA GLN A 201 25.42 7.60 -7.82
C GLN A 201 25.21 6.20 -8.40
N GLN A 202 25.24 5.16 -7.57
CA GLN A 202 25.02 3.79 -8.00
C GLN A 202 23.51 3.48 -8.09
N LYS A 203 23.12 2.85 -9.19
CA LYS A 203 21.81 2.24 -9.33
C LYS A 203 21.97 0.74 -9.12
N LEU A 204 21.51 0.29 -7.97
CA LEU A 204 21.62 -1.11 -7.57
C LEU A 204 20.34 -1.84 -7.90
N GLN A 205 20.49 -3.12 -8.24
CA GLN A 205 19.39 -4.06 -8.38
C GLN A 205 19.26 -4.89 -7.10
N SER A 206 18.05 -5.34 -6.77
CA SER A 206 17.87 -6.23 -5.63
C SER A 206 18.35 -7.66 -5.94
N VAL A 207 18.79 -8.39 -4.92
CA VAL A 207 19.20 -9.80 -5.07
C VAL A 207 18.13 -10.64 -5.77
N PRO A 208 16.83 -10.61 -5.39
CA PRO A 208 15.80 -11.39 -6.09
C PRO A 208 15.65 -11.01 -7.57
N PHE A 209 15.87 -9.75 -7.93
CA PHE A 209 15.81 -9.33 -9.31
C PHE A 209 17.01 -9.85 -10.11
N LEU A 210 18.23 -9.74 -9.56
CA LEU A 210 19.43 -10.30 -10.18
C LEU A 210 19.33 -11.83 -10.33
N VAL A 211 18.92 -12.54 -9.27
CA VAL A 211 18.72 -14.00 -9.33
C VAL A 211 17.74 -14.37 -10.44
N ALA A 212 16.64 -13.63 -10.58
CA ALA A 212 15.69 -13.88 -11.67
C ALA A 212 16.32 -13.63 -13.05
N GLN A 213 17.16 -12.59 -13.22
CA GLN A 213 17.87 -12.31 -14.47
C GLN A 213 18.87 -13.42 -14.83
N TYR A 214 19.68 -13.85 -13.86
CA TYR A 214 20.64 -14.94 -14.07
C TYR A 214 19.98 -16.32 -14.29
N TYR A 215 18.78 -16.50 -13.74
CA TYR A 215 18.00 -17.71 -13.98
C TYR A 215 17.42 -17.74 -15.40
N LEU A 216 16.96 -16.63 -15.92
CA LEU A 216 16.34 -16.56 -17.24
C LEU A 216 17.39 -16.76 -18.36
N PRO A 217 17.00 -17.23 -19.56
CA PRO A 217 17.92 -17.35 -20.68
C PRO A 217 18.58 -16.01 -21.05
N GLU A 218 19.87 -16.04 -21.39
CA GLU A 218 20.69 -14.85 -21.72
C GLU A 218 20.12 -14.03 -22.91
N ASN A 219 19.40 -14.66 -23.81
CA ASN A 219 18.81 -14.01 -24.99
C ASN A 219 17.50 -13.26 -24.68
N ILE A 220 17.05 -13.24 -23.42
CA ILE A 220 15.87 -12.46 -23.03
C ILE A 220 16.21 -10.97 -23.01
N ASN A 221 15.45 -10.20 -23.80
CA ASN A 221 15.61 -8.76 -23.83
C ASN A 221 15.11 -8.12 -22.53
N ILE A 222 16.00 -7.40 -21.84
CA ILE A 222 15.68 -6.61 -20.63
C ILE A 222 15.78 -5.13 -20.99
N THR A 223 14.66 -4.43 -20.94
CA THR A 223 14.61 -2.99 -21.15
C THR A 223 14.68 -2.28 -19.81
N VAL A 224 15.78 -1.56 -19.57
CA VAL A 224 15.98 -0.77 -18.33
C VAL A 224 14.91 0.32 -18.27
N PRO A 225 14.25 0.51 -17.12
CA PRO A 225 13.20 1.49 -16.98
C PRO A 225 13.74 2.93 -17.05
N THR A 226 12.99 3.80 -17.72
CA THR A 226 13.17 5.25 -17.67
C THR A 226 11.99 5.89 -16.93
N ASN A 227 11.96 7.23 -16.83
CA ASN A 227 10.82 7.91 -16.20
C ASN A 227 9.48 7.62 -16.91
N ASN A 228 9.51 7.31 -18.20
CA ASN A 228 8.31 7.13 -19.03
C ASN A 228 8.11 5.69 -19.53
N THR A 229 9.10 4.81 -19.32
CA THR A 229 9.01 3.42 -19.80
C THR A 229 9.09 2.45 -18.63
N PRO A 230 8.20 1.44 -18.56
CA PRO A 230 8.28 0.41 -17.53
C PRO A 230 9.48 -0.50 -17.76
N LEU A 231 9.89 -1.20 -16.70
CA LEU A 231 10.81 -2.32 -16.80
C LEU A 231 10.14 -3.45 -17.60
N LYS A 232 10.80 -3.92 -18.65
CA LYS A 232 10.34 -5.07 -19.44
C LYS A 232 11.39 -6.17 -19.43
N ILE A 233 10.94 -7.40 -19.22
CA ILE A 233 11.75 -8.61 -19.28
C ILE A 233 11.04 -9.58 -20.24
N GLY A 234 11.57 -9.74 -21.44
CA GLY A 234 10.86 -10.43 -22.49
C GLY A 234 9.50 -9.77 -22.79
N LYS A 235 8.41 -10.52 -22.60
CA LYS A 235 7.04 -10.01 -22.76
C LYS A 235 6.43 -9.46 -21.46
N ALA A 236 7.03 -9.74 -20.31
CA ALA A 236 6.51 -9.29 -19.03
C ALA A 236 6.85 -7.81 -18.79
N GLU A 237 5.85 -7.05 -18.38
CA GLU A 237 5.98 -5.63 -18.05
C GLU A 237 5.76 -5.42 -16.56
N PHE A 238 6.72 -4.80 -15.89
CA PHE A 238 6.67 -4.44 -14.48
C PHE A 238 6.49 -2.94 -14.38
N LYS A 239 5.35 -2.48 -13.88
CA LYS A 239 5.04 -1.05 -13.76
C LYS A 239 5.50 -0.51 -12.42
N ARG A 240 6.24 0.60 -12.44
CA ARG A 240 6.63 1.31 -11.22
C ARG A 240 5.40 1.76 -10.45
N LEU A 241 5.40 1.58 -9.13
CA LEU A 241 4.35 2.08 -8.26
C LEU A 241 4.25 3.61 -8.34
N LYS A 242 3.02 4.09 -8.40
CA LYS A 242 2.69 5.52 -8.26
C LYS A 242 2.49 5.88 -6.78
N SER A 243 2.63 7.15 -6.46
CA SER A 243 2.45 7.65 -5.09
C SER A 243 1.07 7.31 -4.49
N ASN A 244 0.04 7.27 -5.35
CA ASN A 244 -1.33 6.95 -4.96
C ASN A 244 -1.79 5.61 -5.58
N ALA A 245 -0.96 4.59 -5.48
CA ALA A 245 -1.24 3.26 -6.02
C ALA A 245 -2.29 2.51 -5.19
N GLY A 246 -3.43 2.15 -5.77
CA GLY A 246 -4.49 1.42 -5.06
C GLY A 246 -4.94 2.16 -3.80
N GLY A 247 -4.79 1.52 -2.62
CA GLY A 247 -5.11 2.13 -1.32
C GLY A 247 -4.03 3.04 -0.75
N TYR A 248 -2.81 3.06 -1.31
CA TYR A 248 -1.73 3.93 -0.83
C TYR A 248 -1.99 5.40 -1.12
N ARG A 249 -1.48 6.27 -0.24
CA ARG A 249 -1.47 7.73 -0.42
C ARG A 249 -0.11 8.27 0.01
N ASN A 250 0.41 9.20 -0.80
CA ASN A 250 1.72 9.83 -0.56
C ASN A 250 2.87 8.83 -0.36
N LEU A 251 2.81 7.70 -1.08
CA LEU A 251 3.87 6.71 -1.04
C LEU A 251 5.17 7.32 -1.61
N ASP A 252 6.29 7.10 -0.91
CA ASP A 252 7.60 7.39 -1.46
C ASP A 252 7.91 6.45 -2.64
N THR A 253 8.04 7.02 -3.82
CA THR A 253 8.26 6.30 -5.08
C THR A 253 9.60 6.65 -5.74
N ASN A 254 10.59 7.10 -4.98
CA ASN A 254 11.93 7.40 -5.51
C ASN A 254 12.60 6.17 -6.10
N ASP A 255 12.32 5.00 -5.52
CA ASP A 255 12.81 3.69 -5.96
C ASP A 255 11.89 3.04 -7.00
N TYR A 256 12.41 2.04 -7.69
CA TYR A 256 11.59 1.20 -8.56
C TYR A 256 10.92 0.09 -7.76
N GLN A 257 9.70 0.34 -7.34
CA GLN A 257 8.91 -0.55 -6.50
C GLN A 257 7.77 -1.17 -7.29
N ILE A 258 7.41 -2.40 -6.95
CA ILE A 258 6.23 -3.12 -7.45
C ILE A 258 5.44 -3.73 -6.30
N LEU A 259 4.15 -3.97 -6.49
CA LEU A 259 3.37 -4.79 -5.55
C LEU A 259 3.74 -6.27 -5.72
N ILE A 260 4.00 -6.94 -4.60
CA ILE A 260 4.32 -8.35 -4.63
C ILE A 260 3.05 -9.15 -4.93
N ASN A 261 3.13 -9.97 -5.95
CA ASN A 261 2.12 -10.97 -6.26
C ASN A 261 2.53 -12.30 -5.63
N TYR A 262 2.42 -12.38 -4.30
CA TYR A 262 2.76 -13.59 -3.55
C TYR A 262 2.05 -14.81 -4.13
N ARG A 263 2.74 -15.94 -4.14
CA ARG A 263 2.14 -17.22 -4.51
C ARG A 263 1.26 -17.72 -3.36
N SER A 264 0.00 -18.00 -3.67
CA SER A 264 -0.98 -18.49 -2.70
C SER A 264 -0.76 -19.98 -2.43
N ASN A 265 0.23 -20.27 -1.58
CA ASN A 265 0.57 -21.64 -1.17
C ASN A 265 1.17 -21.58 0.24
N PRO A 266 0.83 -22.47 1.17
CA PRO A 266 1.51 -22.57 2.46
C PRO A 266 3.01 -22.81 2.32
N GLU A 267 3.41 -23.57 1.30
CA GLU A 267 4.80 -23.84 0.93
C GLU A 267 5.06 -23.36 -0.50
N PRO A 268 5.18 -22.04 -0.73
CA PRO A 268 5.26 -21.48 -2.08
C PRO A 268 6.53 -21.91 -2.83
N ILE A 269 7.60 -22.17 -2.09
CA ILE A 269 8.91 -22.62 -2.54
C ILE A 269 9.40 -23.66 -1.54
N GLU A 270 10.02 -24.72 -2.02
CA GLU A 270 10.59 -25.77 -1.18
C GLU A 270 11.74 -25.23 -0.33
N ILE A 271 11.72 -25.54 0.98
CA ILE A 271 12.77 -25.17 1.93
C ILE A 271 13.47 -26.45 2.40
N VAL A 272 14.79 -26.45 2.36
CA VAL A 272 15.65 -27.52 2.90
C VAL A 272 16.62 -26.92 3.92
N SER A 273 17.02 -27.69 4.94
CA SER A 273 17.97 -27.20 5.95
C SER A 273 19.43 -27.32 5.48
N PHE A 274 20.30 -26.56 6.11
CA PHE A 274 21.75 -26.71 5.93
C PHE A 274 22.22 -28.14 6.23
N SER A 275 21.73 -28.74 7.32
CA SER A 275 22.06 -30.12 7.68
C SER A 275 21.67 -31.12 6.59
N GLN A 276 20.50 -30.96 5.97
CA GLN A 276 20.08 -31.84 4.87
C GLN A 276 20.99 -31.68 3.64
N LEU A 277 21.40 -30.45 3.32
CA LEU A 277 22.30 -30.20 2.21
C LEU A 277 23.71 -30.76 2.47
N LEU A 278 24.28 -30.44 3.63
CA LEU A 278 25.61 -30.92 4.02
C LEU A 278 25.70 -32.45 4.12
N ASN A 279 24.59 -33.13 4.38
CA ASN A 279 24.47 -34.57 4.39
C ASN A 279 24.09 -35.19 3.02
N HIS A 280 24.10 -34.39 1.94
CA HIS A 280 23.77 -34.83 0.57
C HIS A 280 22.37 -35.44 0.40
N GLN A 281 21.42 -35.10 1.27
CA GLN A 281 20.08 -35.70 1.25
C GLN A 281 19.17 -35.06 0.19
N VAL A 282 19.60 -33.93 -0.38
CA VAL A 282 18.75 -33.07 -1.27
C VAL A 282 19.42 -32.79 -2.62
N ASP A 283 20.55 -33.40 -2.92
CA ASP A 283 21.35 -33.15 -4.13
C ASP A 283 20.53 -33.24 -5.42
N ALA A 284 19.66 -34.27 -5.53
CA ALA A 284 18.78 -34.44 -6.69
C ALA A 284 17.78 -33.30 -6.92
N LYS A 285 17.59 -32.43 -5.93
CA LYS A 285 16.64 -31.30 -5.99
C LYS A 285 17.28 -30.00 -6.44
N ILE A 286 18.59 -29.93 -6.64
CA ILE A 286 19.35 -28.70 -6.85
C ILE A 286 19.43 -28.33 -8.32
N LYS A 287 19.60 -29.33 -9.18
CA LYS A 287 19.89 -29.15 -10.60
C LYS A 287 18.94 -28.16 -11.30
N ASP A 288 19.52 -27.23 -12.05
CA ASP A 288 18.83 -26.22 -12.85
C ASP A 288 17.90 -25.27 -12.07
N ARG A 289 17.97 -25.26 -10.73
CA ARG A 289 17.17 -24.35 -9.89
C ARG A 289 17.89 -23.04 -9.55
N ALA A 290 17.13 -22.00 -9.30
CA ALA A 290 17.59 -20.82 -8.57
C ALA A 290 17.53 -21.14 -7.06
N VAL A 291 18.64 -21.03 -6.37
CA VAL A 291 18.74 -21.40 -4.96
C VAL A 291 18.98 -20.14 -4.13
N PHE A 292 18.17 -19.94 -3.10
CA PHE A 292 18.39 -18.88 -2.12
C PHE A 292 18.95 -19.48 -0.83
N ILE A 293 20.01 -18.86 -0.29
CA ILE A 293 20.62 -19.23 0.99
C ILE A 293 20.33 -18.12 1.99
N GLY A 294 19.75 -18.46 3.15
CA GLY A 294 19.45 -17.45 4.19
C GLY A 294 19.02 -18.07 5.50
N TYR A 295 18.67 -17.20 6.45
CA TYR A 295 18.17 -17.62 7.76
C TYR A 295 16.67 -17.91 7.69
N THR A 296 16.26 -19.07 8.25
CA THR A 296 14.85 -19.47 8.34
C THR A 296 14.42 -19.79 9.76
N GLY A 297 15.37 -19.92 10.70
CA GLY A 297 15.07 -20.10 12.11
C GLY A 297 14.48 -18.83 12.75
N THR A 298 13.54 -19.01 13.66
CA THR A 298 12.85 -17.91 14.35
C THR A 298 13.77 -17.11 15.28
N SER A 299 14.84 -17.74 15.77
CA SER A 299 15.85 -17.13 16.65
C SER A 299 16.65 -15.99 15.97
N PHE A 300 16.71 -15.98 14.64
CA PHE A 300 17.51 -14.97 13.90
C PHE A 300 16.81 -13.63 13.70
N LYS A 301 15.52 -13.54 14.02
CA LYS A 301 14.70 -12.31 13.89
C LYS A 301 14.67 -11.70 12.49
N ASP A 302 15.07 -12.43 11.47
CA ASP A 302 14.95 -12.04 10.07
C ASP A 302 13.62 -12.56 9.50
N THR A 303 12.53 -12.07 10.06
CA THR A 303 11.20 -12.54 9.75
C THR A 303 10.21 -11.39 9.70
N PHE A 304 9.31 -11.42 8.72
CA PHE A 304 8.39 -10.33 8.44
C PHE A 304 6.97 -10.84 8.26
N PRO A 305 5.95 -10.06 8.69
CA PRO A 305 4.58 -10.35 8.33
C PRO A 305 4.35 -10.06 6.84
N THR A 306 3.51 -10.88 6.22
CA THR A 306 3.04 -10.71 4.83
C THR A 306 1.52 -10.75 4.79
N PRO A 307 0.86 -10.38 3.68
CA PRO A 307 -0.59 -10.50 3.54
C PRO A 307 -1.15 -11.91 3.83
N TYR A 308 -0.33 -12.95 3.62
CA TYR A 308 -0.70 -14.35 3.92
C TYR A 308 -0.47 -14.76 5.37
N THR A 309 0.49 -14.14 6.03
CA THR A 309 1.01 -14.61 7.32
C THR A 309 0.90 -13.56 8.41
N LYS A 310 -0.27 -12.89 8.52
CA LYS A 310 -0.48 -11.86 9.56
C LYS A 310 -0.14 -12.33 10.98
N ASN A 311 -0.35 -13.64 11.26
CA ASN A 311 -0.07 -14.25 12.56
C ASN A 311 1.13 -15.21 12.53
N ALA A 312 1.73 -15.43 11.37
CA ALA A 312 2.92 -16.25 11.19
C ALA A 312 3.99 -15.41 10.48
N ILE A 313 5.23 -15.59 10.86
CA ILE A 313 6.34 -14.78 10.40
C ILE A 313 6.99 -15.48 9.20
N THR A 314 7.15 -14.77 8.09
CA THR A 314 7.81 -15.27 6.89
C THR A 314 9.30 -14.91 6.93
N PRO A 315 10.23 -15.87 6.79
CA PRO A 315 11.66 -15.56 6.68
C PRO A 315 11.96 -14.61 5.51
N GLY A 316 12.89 -13.66 5.70
CA GLY A 316 13.30 -12.69 4.68
C GLY A 316 13.73 -13.37 3.39
N VAL A 317 14.55 -14.42 3.49
CA VAL A 317 15.00 -15.22 2.34
C VAL A 317 13.83 -15.80 1.52
N LEU A 318 12.73 -16.20 2.17
CA LEU A 318 11.56 -16.71 1.45
C LEU A 318 10.80 -15.59 0.74
N ILE A 319 10.78 -14.38 1.30
CA ILE A 319 10.21 -13.20 0.61
C ILE A 319 11.02 -12.89 -0.64
N HIS A 320 12.35 -12.87 -0.56
CA HIS A 320 13.23 -12.67 -1.71
C HIS A 320 13.02 -13.76 -2.77
N ALA A 321 12.94 -15.01 -2.36
CA ALA A 321 12.68 -16.13 -3.27
C ALA A 321 11.30 -16.00 -3.96
N GLN A 322 10.25 -15.54 -3.26
CA GLN A 322 8.95 -15.30 -3.86
C GLN A 322 8.94 -14.14 -4.85
N VAL A 323 9.73 -13.07 -4.61
CA VAL A 323 9.90 -11.98 -5.59
C VAL A 323 10.59 -12.49 -6.85
N ALA A 324 11.64 -13.31 -6.73
CA ALA A 324 12.28 -13.95 -7.88
C ALA A 324 11.31 -14.89 -8.62
N SER A 325 10.53 -15.72 -7.88
CA SER A 325 9.47 -16.57 -8.45
C SER A 325 8.42 -15.76 -9.23
N GLN A 326 8.02 -14.61 -8.71
CA GLN A 326 7.08 -13.70 -9.39
C GLN A 326 7.65 -13.26 -10.74
N ILE A 327 8.91 -12.83 -10.79
CA ILE A 327 9.56 -12.34 -12.01
C ILE A 327 9.70 -13.48 -13.03
N ILE A 328 10.26 -14.62 -12.61
CA ILE A 328 10.45 -15.79 -13.47
C ILE A 328 9.11 -16.30 -14.02
N SER A 329 8.09 -16.40 -13.15
CA SER A 329 6.76 -16.85 -13.57
C SER A 329 6.06 -15.89 -14.53
N ALA A 330 6.28 -14.59 -14.40
CA ALA A 330 5.74 -13.61 -15.32
C ALA A 330 6.33 -13.76 -16.72
N VAL A 331 7.63 -14.04 -16.80
CA VAL A 331 8.35 -14.18 -18.07
C VAL A 331 8.06 -15.52 -18.75
N GLU A 332 8.13 -16.62 -18.00
CA GLU A 332 8.02 -17.97 -18.57
C GLU A 332 6.58 -18.48 -18.67
N ASN A 333 5.75 -18.19 -17.67
CA ASN A 333 4.41 -18.77 -17.57
C ASN A 333 3.30 -17.76 -17.86
N GLY A 334 3.62 -16.49 -18.12
CA GLY A 334 2.61 -15.44 -18.32
C GLY A 334 1.78 -15.14 -17.06
N ARG A 335 2.27 -15.52 -15.86
CA ARG A 335 1.66 -15.11 -14.59
C ARG A 335 1.70 -13.60 -14.49
N SER A 336 0.69 -12.98 -13.90
CA SER A 336 0.69 -11.52 -13.72
C SER A 336 2.00 -11.05 -13.07
N SER A 337 2.68 -10.11 -13.71
CA SER A 337 3.99 -9.59 -13.29
C SER A 337 3.96 -8.95 -11.91
N GLN A 338 2.82 -8.40 -11.51
CA GLN A 338 2.59 -7.77 -10.20
C GLN A 338 1.09 -7.68 -9.93
N ILE A 339 0.72 -7.31 -8.72
CA ILE A 339 -0.65 -6.86 -8.47
C ILE A 339 -0.83 -5.50 -9.16
N LEU A 340 -1.83 -5.43 -10.03
CA LEU A 340 -2.21 -4.24 -10.78
C LEU A 340 -3.27 -3.44 -10.00
N TYR A 341 -3.35 -2.16 -10.30
CA TYR A 341 -4.34 -1.24 -9.74
C TYR A 341 -4.76 -0.24 -10.81
N TRP A 342 -5.88 0.39 -10.60
CA TRP A 342 -6.41 1.41 -11.50
C TRP A 342 -5.83 2.80 -11.21
N ASP A 343 -5.92 3.69 -12.18
CA ASP A 343 -5.68 5.11 -11.98
C ASP A 343 -6.83 5.73 -11.19
N GLU A 344 -6.59 6.82 -10.48
CA GLU A 344 -7.55 7.46 -9.56
C GLU A 344 -8.90 7.79 -10.22
N TRP A 345 -8.90 8.23 -11.49
CA TRP A 345 -10.14 8.51 -12.19
C TRP A 345 -11.00 7.26 -12.43
N GLN A 346 -10.36 6.10 -12.68
CA GLN A 346 -11.04 4.81 -12.83
C GLN A 346 -11.62 4.35 -11.49
N ASP A 347 -10.86 4.53 -10.42
CA ASP A 347 -11.33 4.28 -9.05
C ASP A 347 -12.56 5.14 -8.73
N CYS A 348 -12.53 6.44 -9.07
CA CYS A 348 -13.66 7.35 -8.86
C CYS A 348 -14.91 6.91 -9.65
N LEU A 349 -14.77 6.50 -10.90
CA LEU A 349 -15.88 5.98 -11.70
C LEU A 349 -16.47 4.69 -11.12
N TRP A 350 -15.61 3.80 -10.64
CA TRP A 350 -16.03 2.57 -9.98
C TRP A 350 -16.81 2.84 -8.69
N ILE A 351 -16.28 3.72 -7.84
CA ILE A 351 -16.93 4.14 -6.59
C ILE A 351 -18.29 4.79 -6.90
N LEU A 352 -18.37 5.68 -7.91
CA LEU A 352 -19.62 6.29 -8.35
C LEU A 352 -20.62 5.25 -8.86
N GLY A 353 -20.15 4.26 -9.62
CA GLY A 353 -20.98 3.15 -10.10
C GLY A 353 -21.68 2.42 -8.95
N TRP A 354 -20.92 2.08 -7.89
CA TRP A 354 -21.50 1.42 -6.71
C TRP A 354 -22.40 2.34 -5.88
N ALA A 355 -22.12 3.64 -5.82
CA ALA A 355 -23.02 4.62 -5.22
C ALA A 355 -24.36 4.69 -5.95
N LEU A 356 -24.34 4.70 -7.28
CA LEU A 356 -25.56 4.65 -8.10
C LEU A 356 -26.33 3.35 -7.90
N VAL A 357 -25.63 2.20 -7.86
CA VAL A 357 -26.25 0.90 -7.55
C VAL A 357 -26.95 0.96 -6.19
N GLY A 358 -26.27 1.47 -5.15
CA GLY A 358 -26.86 1.63 -3.83
C GLY A 358 -28.15 2.47 -3.84
N GLY A 359 -28.13 3.58 -4.59
CA GLY A 359 -29.34 4.41 -4.76
C GLY A 359 -30.46 3.68 -5.53
N LEU A 360 -30.11 2.92 -6.57
CA LEU A 360 -31.09 2.17 -7.36
C LEU A 360 -31.80 1.06 -6.55
N LEU A 361 -31.12 0.46 -5.57
CA LEU A 361 -31.73 -0.55 -4.69
C LEU A 361 -32.83 0.01 -3.80
N THR A 362 -32.87 1.35 -3.59
CA THR A 362 -33.85 2.02 -2.74
C THR A 362 -35.13 2.41 -3.49
N TRP A 363 -35.51 1.67 -4.53
CA TRP A 363 -36.67 1.98 -5.32
C TRP A 363 -37.91 2.29 -4.44
N ARG A 364 -38.58 3.39 -4.71
CA ARG A 364 -39.59 4.08 -3.90
C ARG A 364 -40.70 3.20 -3.30
N ARG A 365 -41.02 2.06 -3.89
CA ARG A 365 -42.13 1.20 -3.47
C ARG A 365 -41.70 -0.08 -2.77
N SER A 366 -40.40 -0.34 -2.62
CA SER A 366 -39.93 -1.56 -2.01
C SER A 366 -40.06 -1.51 -0.48
N PRO A 367 -40.51 -2.56 0.19
CA PRO A 367 -40.51 -2.63 1.64
C PRO A 367 -39.06 -2.62 2.16
N THR A 368 -38.84 -2.06 3.35
CA THR A 368 -37.49 -1.81 3.90
C THR A 368 -36.65 -3.07 3.99
N TRP A 369 -37.26 -4.20 4.37
CA TRP A 369 -36.54 -5.47 4.50
C TRP A 369 -36.01 -5.97 3.14
N LEU A 370 -36.76 -5.77 2.03
CA LEU A 370 -36.28 -6.13 0.69
C LEU A 370 -35.08 -5.24 0.28
N VAL A 371 -35.10 -3.95 0.62
CA VAL A 371 -33.98 -3.05 0.37
C VAL A 371 -32.75 -3.53 1.15
N ILE A 372 -32.90 -3.82 2.44
CA ILE A 372 -31.79 -4.32 3.27
C ILE A 372 -31.23 -5.62 2.69
N THR A 373 -32.10 -6.57 2.34
CA THR A 373 -31.68 -7.85 1.76
C THR A 373 -30.95 -7.64 0.43
N SER A 374 -31.47 -6.77 -0.44
CA SER A 374 -30.82 -6.47 -1.72
C SER A 374 -29.46 -5.77 -1.55
N VAL A 375 -29.32 -4.87 -0.58
CA VAL A 375 -28.03 -4.26 -0.24
C VAL A 375 -27.03 -5.32 0.22
N VAL A 376 -27.42 -6.22 1.12
CA VAL A 376 -26.56 -7.32 1.61
C VAL A 376 -26.10 -8.23 0.46
N ILE A 377 -27.03 -8.62 -0.42
CA ILE A 377 -26.70 -9.44 -1.60
C ILE A 377 -25.72 -8.69 -2.52
N THR A 378 -25.97 -7.39 -2.73
CA THR A 378 -25.11 -6.56 -3.60
C THR A 378 -23.73 -6.35 -2.99
N MET A 379 -23.62 -6.25 -1.66
CA MET A 379 -22.32 -6.24 -0.96
C MET A 379 -21.55 -7.54 -1.19
N GLY A 380 -22.24 -8.69 -1.13
CA GLY A 380 -21.67 -9.98 -1.51
C GLY A 380 -21.20 -9.99 -2.98
N GLY A 381 -21.95 -9.39 -3.87
CA GLY A 381 -21.58 -9.20 -5.28
C GLY A 381 -20.35 -8.31 -5.46
N LEU A 382 -20.27 -7.18 -4.77
CA LEU A 382 -19.08 -6.30 -4.76
C LEU A 382 -17.85 -7.08 -4.28
N PHE A 383 -17.97 -7.78 -3.16
CA PHE A 383 -16.89 -8.63 -2.65
C PHE A 383 -16.44 -9.66 -3.69
N ALA A 384 -17.40 -10.40 -4.28
CA ALA A 384 -17.10 -11.42 -5.29
C ALA A 384 -16.37 -10.83 -6.50
N VAL A 385 -16.78 -9.67 -7.01
CA VAL A 385 -16.11 -9.01 -8.15
C VAL A 385 -14.69 -8.57 -7.77
N CYS A 386 -14.49 -7.99 -6.59
CA CYS A 386 -13.16 -7.61 -6.12
C CYS A 386 -12.25 -8.84 -5.91
N TRP A 387 -12.80 -9.93 -5.35
CA TRP A 387 -12.08 -11.18 -5.16
C TRP A 387 -11.71 -11.85 -6.50
N VAL A 388 -12.63 -11.93 -7.44
CA VAL A 388 -12.34 -12.45 -8.80
C VAL A 388 -11.32 -11.57 -9.50
N GLY A 389 -11.46 -10.24 -9.40
CA GLY A 389 -10.50 -9.29 -9.96
C GLY A 389 -9.08 -9.55 -9.46
N LEU A 390 -8.92 -9.75 -8.16
CA LEU A 390 -7.61 -10.02 -7.56
C LEU A 390 -7.12 -11.44 -7.86
N ASN A 391 -7.99 -12.44 -7.75
CA ASN A 391 -7.61 -13.84 -7.90
C ASN A 391 -7.29 -14.23 -9.34
N SER A 392 -8.13 -13.80 -10.31
CA SER A 392 -8.01 -14.23 -11.71
C SER A 392 -7.19 -13.27 -12.57
N PHE A 393 -7.19 -11.99 -12.23
CA PHE A 393 -6.56 -10.94 -13.05
C PHE A 393 -5.46 -10.18 -12.31
N ALA A 394 -5.21 -10.50 -11.04
CA ALA A 394 -4.29 -9.79 -10.16
C ALA A 394 -4.56 -8.28 -10.08
N TYR A 395 -5.84 -7.85 -10.17
CA TYR A 395 -6.25 -6.45 -10.02
C TYR A 395 -6.75 -6.16 -8.61
N TRP A 396 -6.17 -5.16 -7.98
CA TRP A 396 -6.64 -4.59 -6.72
C TRP A 396 -7.66 -3.50 -7.00
N LEU A 397 -8.94 -3.82 -6.78
CA LEU A 397 -10.06 -2.89 -6.93
C LEU A 397 -10.39 -2.22 -5.58
N PRO A 398 -10.84 -0.95 -5.58
CA PRO A 398 -11.17 -0.22 -4.35
C PRO A 398 -12.49 -0.74 -3.73
N MET A 399 -12.40 -1.85 -3.00
CA MET A 399 -13.55 -2.52 -2.38
C MET A 399 -14.16 -1.67 -1.26
N LEU A 400 -13.33 -1.19 -0.34
CA LEU A 400 -13.80 -0.51 0.87
C LEU A 400 -14.49 0.83 0.60
N PRO A 401 -13.95 1.74 -0.22
CA PRO A 401 -14.65 2.97 -0.61
C PRO A 401 -15.98 2.68 -1.29
N SER A 402 -16.03 1.66 -2.16
CA SER A 402 -17.25 1.23 -2.86
C SER A 402 -18.30 0.69 -1.90
N PHE A 403 -17.89 -0.05 -0.88
CA PHE A 403 -18.77 -0.50 0.19
C PHE A 403 -19.42 0.69 0.93
N PHE A 404 -18.64 1.68 1.31
CA PHE A 404 -19.16 2.84 2.03
C PHE A 404 -20.14 3.65 1.19
N VAL A 405 -19.87 3.87 -0.09
CA VAL A 405 -20.82 4.61 -0.94
C VAL A 405 -22.07 3.81 -1.26
N LEU A 406 -21.97 2.49 -1.46
CA LEU A 406 -23.10 1.60 -1.69
C LEU A 406 -24.08 1.68 -0.51
N VAL A 407 -23.58 1.43 0.70
CA VAL A 407 -24.39 1.42 1.94
C VAL A 407 -24.87 2.84 2.26
N GLY A 408 -23.97 3.84 2.22
CA GLY A 408 -24.27 5.22 2.53
C GLY A 408 -25.34 5.81 1.63
N THR A 409 -25.25 5.59 0.31
CA THR A 409 -26.26 6.05 -0.64
C THR A 409 -27.60 5.35 -0.39
N SER A 410 -27.58 4.03 -0.17
CA SER A 410 -28.79 3.28 0.15
C SER A 410 -29.49 3.81 1.40
N VAL A 411 -28.73 4.06 2.47
CA VAL A 411 -29.27 4.57 3.74
C VAL A 411 -29.82 5.98 3.57
N ILE A 412 -29.05 6.90 2.97
CA ILE A 412 -29.43 8.30 2.83
C ILE A 412 -30.67 8.45 1.96
N VAL A 413 -30.73 7.76 0.81
CA VAL A 413 -31.87 7.81 -0.10
C VAL A 413 -33.11 7.18 0.56
N LEU A 414 -32.97 5.99 1.19
CA LEU A 414 -34.04 5.33 1.89
C LEU A 414 -34.61 6.23 3.02
N TRP A 415 -33.75 6.83 3.80
CA TRP A 415 -34.11 7.73 4.89
C TRP A 415 -34.83 8.97 4.37
N SER A 416 -34.30 9.62 3.31
CA SER A 416 -34.94 10.80 2.69
C SER A 416 -36.32 10.51 2.09
N GLU A 417 -36.56 9.28 1.61
CA GLU A 417 -37.86 8.86 1.08
C GLU A 417 -38.87 8.48 2.17
N ARG A 418 -38.39 7.98 3.31
CA ARG A 418 -39.24 7.46 4.40
C ARG A 418 -39.66 8.55 5.39
N ILE A 419 -38.78 9.48 5.69
CA ILE A 419 -39.03 10.49 6.73
C ILE A 419 -39.74 11.74 6.16
N ARG A 420 -39.89 11.87 4.83
CA ARG A 420 -40.45 13.04 4.14
C ARG A 420 -39.88 14.39 4.60
N ILE A 421 -38.66 14.40 5.14
CA ILE A 421 -37.97 15.58 5.68
C ILE A 421 -36.75 15.89 4.78
N ALA A 422 -36.87 15.78 3.48
CA ALA A 422 -35.92 16.46 2.62
C ALA A 422 -36.59 17.79 2.22
N PRO A 423 -36.13 18.95 2.71
CA PRO A 423 -36.50 20.19 2.07
C PRO A 423 -36.10 20.08 0.60
N GLU A 424 -36.98 20.51 -0.29
CA GLU A 424 -36.60 20.77 -1.68
C GLU A 424 -35.29 21.57 -1.63
N ILE A 425 -34.23 21.02 -2.20
CA ILE A 425 -32.95 21.75 -2.24
C ILE A 425 -33.21 22.94 -3.15
N ASP A 426 -33.40 24.10 -2.53
CA ASP A 426 -33.46 25.37 -3.22
C ASP A 426 -32.04 25.74 -3.68
N TRP A 427 -31.75 25.43 -4.94
CA TRP A 427 -30.44 25.70 -5.55
C TRP A 427 -30.10 27.18 -5.55
N ASP A 428 -31.08 28.06 -5.43
CA ASP A 428 -30.85 29.52 -5.34
C ASP A 428 -30.32 29.86 -3.94
N SER A 429 -30.85 29.23 -2.89
CA SER A 429 -30.30 29.35 -1.53
C SER A 429 -28.90 28.75 -1.39
N VAL A 430 -28.63 27.62 -2.06
CA VAL A 430 -27.27 26.97 -2.07
C VAL A 430 -26.28 27.90 -2.79
N ARG A 431 -26.68 28.49 -3.92
CA ARG A 431 -25.84 29.43 -4.68
C ARG A 431 -25.59 30.72 -3.91
N GLU A 432 -26.58 31.19 -3.18
CA GLU A 432 -26.46 32.38 -2.30
C GLU A 432 -25.54 32.06 -1.11
N GLU A 433 -25.61 30.85 -0.54
CA GLU A 433 -24.74 30.41 0.56
C GLU A 433 -23.30 30.20 0.09
N GLU A 434 -23.07 29.65 -1.12
CA GLU A 434 -21.74 29.57 -1.74
C GLU A 434 -21.13 30.94 -1.99
N SER A 435 -21.93 31.88 -2.49
CA SER A 435 -21.45 33.25 -2.69
C SER A 435 -21.10 33.94 -1.37
N LYS A 436 -21.91 33.74 -0.32
CA LYS A 436 -21.62 34.22 1.04
C LYS A 436 -20.39 33.54 1.66
N LYS A 437 -20.20 32.23 1.47
CA LYS A 437 -18.99 31.51 1.93
C LYS A 437 -17.75 31.99 1.19
N LYS A 438 -17.85 32.25 -0.12
CA LYS A 438 -16.76 32.81 -0.90
C LYS A 438 -16.39 34.20 -0.42
N GLU A 439 -17.38 35.06 -0.20
CA GLU A 439 -17.17 36.40 0.35
C GLU A 439 -16.61 36.36 1.78
N GLN A 440 -17.08 35.43 2.60
CA GLN A 440 -16.55 35.22 3.96
C GLN A 440 -15.12 34.69 3.95
N SER A 441 -14.78 33.74 3.06
CA SER A 441 -13.43 33.25 2.90
C SER A 441 -12.47 34.33 2.38
N GLU A 442 -12.92 35.18 1.47
CA GLU A 442 -12.18 36.37 1.01
C GLU A 442 -11.99 37.41 2.12
N ARG A 443 -12.98 37.62 2.99
CA ARG A 443 -12.85 38.49 4.18
C ARG A 443 -11.86 37.92 5.19
N ILE A 444 -11.89 36.59 5.44
CA ILE A 444 -10.93 35.93 6.34
C ILE A 444 -9.52 36.01 5.74
N ALA A 445 -9.36 35.76 4.44
CA ALA A 445 -8.06 35.84 3.77
C ALA A 445 -7.49 37.29 3.77
N ARG A 446 -8.34 38.31 3.83
CA ARG A 446 -7.96 39.72 3.96
C ARG A 446 -7.87 40.22 5.40
N SER A 447 -8.18 39.37 6.39
CA SER A 447 -8.10 39.74 7.80
C SER A 447 -6.64 39.93 8.21
N GLU A 448 -6.37 40.99 9.00
CA GLU A 448 -5.02 41.25 9.56
C GLU A 448 -4.44 40.04 10.29
N PHE A 449 -5.30 39.25 10.93
CA PHE A 449 -4.93 38.03 11.62
C PHE A 449 -4.37 36.97 10.67
N PHE A 450 -4.96 36.78 9.48
CA PHE A 450 -4.46 35.79 8.50
C PHE A 450 -3.16 36.25 7.85
N GLN A 451 -3.04 37.55 7.59
CA GLN A 451 -1.79 38.14 7.11
C GLN A 451 -0.66 38.00 8.15
N GLN A 452 -0.94 38.25 9.42
CA GLN A 452 0.02 38.05 10.51
C GLN A 452 0.43 36.58 10.70
N LEU A 453 -0.49 35.64 10.53
CA LEU A 453 -0.18 34.20 10.55
C LEU A 453 0.70 33.79 9.38
N GLN A 454 0.43 34.30 8.19
CA GLN A 454 1.20 34.01 7.00
C GLN A 454 2.61 34.64 7.07
N GLU A 455 2.71 35.84 7.61
CA GLU A 455 3.98 36.54 7.86
C GLU A 455 4.84 35.80 8.91
N LYS A 456 4.20 35.32 9.99
CA LYS A 456 4.85 34.51 11.03
C LYS A 456 5.30 33.14 10.49
N ALA A 457 4.49 32.49 9.67
CA ALA A 457 4.85 31.23 9.01
C ALA A 457 6.04 31.40 8.06
N ASN A 458 6.05 32.49 7.29
CA ASN A 458 7.18 32.81 6.40
C ASN A 458 8.46 33.17 7.19
N GLN A 459 8.35 33.85 8.32
CA GLN A 459 9.48 34.14 9.22
C GLN A 459 10.05 32.84 9.82
N LEU A 460 9.18 31.93 10.28
CA LEU A 460 9.61 30.62 10.77
C LEU A 460 10.27 29.76 9.69
N GLN A 461 9.75 29.82 8.47
CA GLN A 461 10.34 29.11 7.34
C GLN A 461 11.72 29.68 6.96
N GLN A 462 11.88 31.00 7.00
CA GLN A 462 13.19 31.64 6.78
C GLN A 462 14.18 31.33 7.91
N GLN A 463 13.74 31.31 9.17
CA GLN A 463 14.58 30.90 10.30
C GLN A 463 15.07 29.43 10.17
N LEU A 464 14.16 28.51 9.80
CA LEU A 464 14.52 27.11 9.55
C LEU A 464 15.50 26.94 8.37
N ILE A 465 15.40 27.78 7.34
CA ILE A 465 16.35 27.77 6.21
C ILE A 465 17.71 28.33 6.66
N TYR A 466 17.72 29.34 7.52
CA TYR A 466 18.95 29.96 8.04
C TYR A 466 19.69 29.01 8.99
N GLU A 467 18.97 28.37 9.94
CA GLU A 467 19.54 27.34 10.81
C GLU A 467 20.05 26.12 10.04
N LYS A 468 19.37 25.73 8.95
CA LYS A 468 19.84 24.65 8.08
C LYS A 468 21.11 25.01 7.31
N HIS A 469 21.34 26.29 7.05
CA HIS A 469 22.55 26.76 6.38
C HIS A 469 23.74 26.87 7.35
N ASP A 470 23.48 27.21 8.62
CA ASP A 470 24.51 27.30 9.67
C ASP A 470 25.00 25.89 10.10
N LEU A 471 24.13 24.89 10.12
CA LEU A 471 24.47 23.50 10.42
C LEU A 471 25.30 22.79 9.33
N THR A 472 25.46 23.40 8.15
CA THR A 472 26.31 22.85 7.07
C THR A 472 27.73 23.39 7.04
N GLN A 473 28.05 24.38 7.84
CA GLN A 473 29.39 25.01 7.84
C GLN A 473 30.29 24.68 9.03
N ASP A 474 29.77 24.15 10.16
CA ASP A 474 30.58 23.82 11.34
C ASP A 474 30.36 22.38 11.81
N SER A 475 30.99 21.42 11.14
CA SER A 475 31.11 20.06 11.60
C SER A 475 32.55 19.69 11.92
N TYR A 476 33.03 20.10 13.07
CA TYR A 476 34.08 19.40 13.83
C TYR A 476 34.06 19.94 15.28
N TYR A 477 33.86 19.08 16.27
CA TYR A 477 33.76 19.28 17.72
C TYR A 477 32.33 19.53 18.26
N HIS A 478 31.79 18.55 18.95
CA HIS A 478 30.92 18.50 20.11
C HIS A 478 29.79 17.46 20.02
N LYS A 479 30.14 16.23 20.33
CA LYS A 479 29.21 15.09 20.44
C LYS A 479 28.42 15.05 21.76
N ASN A 480 28.54 16.02 22.63
CA ASN A 480 27.88 16.02 23.97
C ASN A 480 27.02 17.26 24.27
N TYR A 481 26.85 18.19 23.32
CA TYR A 481 26.00 19.38 23.55
C TYR A 481 24.62 19.31 22.87
N GLU A 482 24.46 18.43 21.89
CA GLU A 482 23.23 18.40 21.06
C GLU A 482 22.03 17.73 21.73
N LEU A 483 22.21 16.82 22.70
CA LEU A 483 21.10 16.19 23.42
C LEU A 483 20.40 17.15 24.37
N SER A 484 21.17 18.02 25.04
CA SER A 484 20.59 18.99 25.99
C SER A 484 19.86 20.15 25.30
N THR A 485 20.25 20.55 24.11
CA THR A 485 19.57 21.58 23.32
C THR A 485 18.30 21.07 22.68
N PHE A 486 18.25 19.80 22.28
CA PHE A 486 17.05 19.18 21.72
C PHE A 486 16.00 18.92 22.80
N ASP A 487 16.41 18.48 24.00
CA ASP A 487 15.52 18.30 25.13
C ASP A 487 14.96 19.65 25.64
N ASN A 488 15.77 20.70 25.72
CA ASN A 488 15.32 22.06 26.04
C ASN A 488 14.34 22.62 25.00
N TRP A 489 14.57 22.34 23.70
CA TRP A 489 13.68 22.73 22.62
C TRP A 489 12.35 21.98 22.66
N LEU A 490 12.37 20.67 22.99
CA LEU A 490 11.14 19.88 23.24
C LEU A 490 10.38 20.35 24.47
N GLU A 491 11.06 20.73 25.56
CA GLU A 491 10.41 21.29 26.76
C GLU A 491 9.77 22.67 26.50
N GLU A 492 10.30 23.45 25.57
CA GLU A 492 9.71 24.74 25.19
C GLU A 492 8.55 24.63 24.20
N LEU A 493 8.56 23.63 23.32
CA LEU A 493 7.52 23.39 22.32
C LEU A 493 6.34 22.58 22.85
N ALA A 494 6.57 21.64 23.76
CA ALA A 494 5.50 20.78 24.30
C ALA A 494 4.38 21.58 24.99
N PRO A 495 4.65 22.60 25.84
CA PRO A 495 3.59 23.42 26.42
C PRO A 495 2.88 24.29 25.37
N LYS A 496 3.60 24.81 24.35
CA LYS A 496 2.99 25.60 23.27
C LYS A 496 2.09 24.75 22.38
N ALA A 497 2.50 23.53 22.04
CA ALA A 497 1.68 22.58 21.30
C ALA A 497 0.45 22.14 22.11
N LYS A 498 0.60 21.95 23.43
CA LYS A 498 -0.50 21.61 24.35
C LYS A 498 -1.49 22.78 24.47
N GLN A 499 -1.00 24.02 24.52
CA GLN A 499 -1.83 25.22 24.54
C GLN A 499 -2.62 25.35 23.22
N MET A 500 -1.96 25.22 22.06
CA MET A 500 -2.63 25.25 20.75
C MET A 500 -3.69 24.16 20.61
N ARG A 501 -3.42 22.95 21.10
CA ARG A 501 -4.39 21.87 21.13
C ARG A 501 -5.60 22.21 22.00
N GLN A 502 -5.37 22.80 23.17
CA GLN A 502 -6.41 23.20 24.11
C GLN A 502 -7.28 24.35 23.56
N ASP A 503 -6.65 25.30 22.87
CA ASP A 503 -7.34 26.41 22.20
C ASP A 503 -8.18 25.90 21.01
N TRP A 504 -7.67 24.89 20.29
CA TRP A 504 -8.41 24.22 19.21
C TRP A 504 -9.60 23.42 19.74
N GLU A 505 -9.41 22.63 20.81
CA GLU A 505 -10.49 21.90 21.50
C GLU A 505 -11.57 22.84 22.06
N ASN A 506 -11.17 23.99 22.61
CA ASN A 506 -12.09 25.02 23.09
C ASN A 506 -12.88 25.66 21.94
N MET A 507 -12.23 25.96 20.81
CA MET A 507 -12.86 26.49 19.60
C MET A 507 -13.85 25.48 19.00
N LEU A 508 -13.49 24.19 18.96
CA LEU A 508 -14.35 23.10 18.50
C LEU A 508 -15.58 22.96 19.41
N THR A 509 -15.37 23.03 20.72
CA THR A 509 -16.43 22.93 21.74
C THR A 509 -17.41 24.11 21.67
N GLN A 510 -16.90 25.32 21.47
CA GLN A 510 -17.75 26.50 21.23
C GLN A 510 -18.55 26.40 19.93
N SER A 511 -17.91 25.95 18.84
CA SER A 511 -18.58 25.72 17.56
C SER A 511 -19.66 24.63 17.65
N LEU A 512 -19.41 23.54 18.39
CA LEU A 512 -20.38 22.48 18.64
C LEU A 512 -21.53 22.95 19.53
N ALA A 513 -21.26 23.77 20.55
CA ALA A 513 -22.28 24.35 21.42
C ALA A 513 -23.20 25.29 20.63
N GLN A 514 -22.65 26.13 19.77
CA GLN A 514 -23.41 27.05 18.90
C GLN A 514 -24.25 26.27 17.88
N LYS A 515 -23.72 25.17 17.28
CA LYS A 515 -24.51 24.26 16.44
C LYS A 515 -25.62 23.55 17.22
N LYS A 516 -25.37 23.14 18.47
CA LYS A 516 -26.37 22.50 19.33
C LYS A 516 -27.51 23.45 19.71
N GLU A 517 -27.21 24.71 19.94
CA GLU A 517 -28.23 25.73 20.16
C GLU A 517 -29.05 26.02 18.90
N SER A 518 -28.41 26.11 17.73
CA SER A 518 -29.10 26.28 16.44
C SER A 518 -30.03 25.08 16.14
N ILE A 519 -29.58 23.85 16.41
CA ILE A 519 -30.42 22.66 16.26
C ILE A 519 -31.57 22.64 17.26
N ARG A 520 -31.38 23.09 18.52
CA ARG A 520 -32.47 23.22 19.49
C ARG A 520 -33.46 24.28 19.11
N ALA A 521 -33.02 25.39 18.54
CA ALA A 521 -33.90 26.48 18.02
C ALA A 521 -34.72 25.96 16.83
N LEU A 522 -34.12 25.20 15.90
CA LEU A 522 -34.80 24.54 14.80
C LEU A 522 -35.82 23.49 15.28
N ALA A 523 -35.47 22.66 16.27
CA ALA A 523 -36.39 21.69 16.86
C ALA A 523 -37.60 22.36 17.54
N LYS A 524 -37.39 23.45 18.30
CA LYS A 524 -38.47 24.24 18.88
C LYS A 524 -39.37 24.86 17.83
N ARG A 525 -38.79 25.36 16.72
CA ARG A 525 -39.54 25.93 15.62
C ARG A 525 -40.35 24.89 14.85
N SER A 526 -39.81 23.68 14.67
CA SER A 526 -40.52 22.57 14.04
C SER A 526 -41.68 22.06 14.90
N GLN A 527 -41.49 22.03 16.23
CA GLN A 527 -42.56 21.62 17.19
C GLN A 527 -43.67 22.68 17.27
N TYR A 528 -43.32 23.96 17.17
CA TYR A 528 -44.30 25.06 17.07
C TYR A 528 -45.12 24.98 15.77
N LEU A 529 -44.50 24.62 14.67
CA LEU A 529 -45.16 24.42 13.37
C LEU A 529 -46.06 23.16 13.37
N LEU A 530 -45.65 22.09 14.01
CA LEU A 530 -46.45 20.86 14.20
C LEU A 530 -47.70 21.13 15.04
N ASN A 531 -47.58 21.84 16.16
CA ASN A 531 -48.71 22.19 17.03
C ASN A 531 -49.71 23.16 16.33
N ARG A 532 -49.25 23.98 15.37
CA ARG A 532 -50.11 24.84 14.57
C ARG A 532 -50.85 24.11 13.45
N TYR A 533 -50.37 22.93 13.04
CA TYR A 533 -51.00 22.09 12.03
C TYR A 533 -52.03 21.09 12.65
N GLU A 534 -51.89 20.79 13.94
CA GLU A 534 -52.83 19.89 14.65
C GLU A 534 -54.05 20.62 15.25
N ASP A 535 -54.00 21.98 15.37
CA ASP A 535 -55.16 22.78 15.82
C ASP A 535 -55.30 24.04 14.97
N PRO A 536 -56.09 23.97 13.84
CA PRO A 536 -56.28 25.09 12.94
C PRO A 536 -57.10 26.25 13.53
N ASN A 537 -57.64 26.12 14.76
CA ASN A 537 -58.53 27.08 15.39
C ASN A 537 -57.98 27.76 16.66
N LYS A 538 -56.67 27.76 16.87
CA LYS A 538 -56.01 28.54 17.91
C LYS A 538 -54.98 29.55 17.35
#